data_2aa5c777882ecb00e3abe6312bc4f13a
#
_entry.id   2aa5c777882ecb00e3abe6312bc4f13a
#
_cell.length_a   1.000
_cell.length_b   1.000
_cell.length_c   1.000
_cell.angle_alpha   90.00
_cell.angle_beta   90.00
_cell.angle_gamma   90.00
#
_symmetry.space_group_name_H-M   'P 1'
#
loop_
_entity.id
_entity.type
_entity.pdbx_description
1 polymer ?
#
loop_
_entity_poly.entity_id
_entity_poly.type
_entity_poly.pdbx_seq_one_letter_code
_entity_poly.pdbx_strand_id
1 'polypeptide(L)'
;MEAVISRNEKFKIEALLRDFHLKPELRERFKKEPDKVMQEYGIDPKYWPLLKEGKLRTLYQMGIHQLLLYHLAHVLGIKRDEYVRRINSPEF
;
A
#
# COMPACT_ATOMS: atom_id res chain seq x y z
N MET A 1 -16.94 -8.53 7.35
CA MET A 1 -16.62 -7.43 8.24
C MET A 1 -15.76 -6.40 7.53
N GLU A 2 -16.13 -5.15 7.61
CA GLU A 2 -15.37 -4.10 6.95
C GLU A 2 -14.07 -3.82 7.70
N ALA A 3 -13.03 -3.57 6.94
CA ALA A 3 -11.77 -3.10 7.51
C ALA A 3 -11.96 -1.65 7.94
N VAL A 4 -11.75 -1.40 9.23
CA VAL A 4 -11.89 -0.05 9.78
C VAL A 4 -10.50 0.52 10.04
N ILE A 5 -10.26 1.71 9.52
CA ILE A 5 -9.01 2.41 9.72
C ILE A 5 -9.31 3.85 10.12
N SER A 6 -8.53 4.38 11.08
CA SER A 6 -8.71 5.78 11.46
C SER A 6 -8.25 6.69 10.32
N ARG A 7 -8.81 7.91 10.28
CA ARG A 7 -8.41 8.88 9.27
C ARG A 7 -6.91 9.17 9.33
N ASN A 8 -6.36 9.23 10.52
CA ASN A 8 -4.94 9.53 10.73
C ASN A 8 -4.05 8.42 10.14
N GLU A 9 -4.39 7.16 10.40
CA GLU A 9 -3.62 6.03 9.85
C GLU A 9 -3.75 5.96 8.34
N LYS A 10 -4.96 6.17 7.83
CA LYS A 10 -5.20 6.20 6.39
C LYS A 10 -4.34 7.28 5.73
N PHE A 11 -4.27 8.47 6.34
CA PHE A 11 -3.49 9.58 5.81
C PHE A 11 -2.01 9.22 5.70
N LYS A 12 -1.47 8.53 6.71
CA LYS A 12 -0.07 8.12 6.69
C LYS A 12 0.22 7.12 5.57
N ILE A 13 -0.66 6.17 5.36
CA ILE A 13 -0.52 5.19 4.28
C ILE A 13 -0.60 5.90 2.93
N GLU A 14 -1.58 6.78 2.77
CA GLU A 14 -1.73 7.52 1.52
C GLU A 14 -0.53 8.40 1.22
N ALA A 15 0.08 8.99 2.25
CA ALA A 15 1.29 9.80 2.07
C ALA A 15 2.44 8.96 1.51
N LEU A 16 2.63 7.76 2.05
CA LEU A 16 3.66 6.84 1.55
C LEU A 16 3.41 6.48 0.09
N LEU A 17 2.19 6.07 -0.24
CA LEU A 17 1.86 5.65 -1.61
C LEU A 17 1.99 6.79 -2.61
N ARG A 18 1.62 8.01 -2.20
CA ARG A 18 1.79 9.18 -3.03
C ARG A 18 3.26 9.46 -3.30
N ASP A 19 4.09 9.32 -2.27
CA ASP A 19 5.51 9.58 -2.38
C ASP A 19 6.21 8.55 -3.27
N PHE A 20 5.68 7.33 -3.38
CA PHE A 20 6.20 6.36 -4.34
C PHE A 20 6.19 6.92 -5.75
N HIS A 21 5.15 7.68 -6.09
CA HIS A 21 5.06 8.29 -7.41
C HIS A 21 6.04 9.46 -7.57
N LEU A 22 6.22 10.24 -6.50
CA LEU A 22 6.99 11.48 -6.56
C LEU A 22 8.49 11.27 -6.33
N LYS A 23 8.88 10.20 -5.64
CA LYS A 23 10.26 9.98 -5.21
C LYS A 23 10.76 8.61 -5.65
N PRO A 24 11.45 8.52 -6.80
CA PRO A 24 11.96 7.22 -7.29
C PRO A 24 12.87 6.51 -6.30
N GLU A 25 13.69 7.25 -5.56
CA GLU A 25 14.60 6.66 -4.58
C GLU A 25 13.84 5.99 -3.43
N LEU A 26 12.64 6.46 -3.13
CA LEU A 26 11.83 5.85 -2.09
C LEU A 26 11.36 4.46 -2.50
N ARG A 27 11.06 4.28 -3.78
CA ARG A 27 10.64 2.97 -4.30
C ARG A 27 11.76 1.94 -4.09
N GLU A 28 13.00 2.31 -4.35
CA GLU A 28 14.14 1.42 -4.16
C GLU A 28 14.36 1.12 -2.69
N ARG A 29 14.24 2.13 -1.83
CA ARG A 29 14.38 1.93 -0.39
C ARG A 29 13.30 0.99 0.14
N PHE A 30 12.07 1.13 -0.33
CA PHE A 30 10.98 0.28 0.13
C PHE A 30 11.22 -1.18 -0.25
N LYS A 31 11.79 -1.44 -1.42
CA LYS A 31 12.11 -2.80 -1.83
C LYS A 31 13.15 -3.43 -0.94
N LYS A 32 14.11 -2.65 -0.46
CA LYS A 32 15.21 -3.15 0.37
C LYS A 32 14.87 -3.20 1.84
N GLU A 33 14.21 -2.15 2.33
CA GLU A 33 13.94 -1.97 3.76
C GLU A 33 12.50 -1.49 3.98
N PRO A 34 11.50 -2.32 3.62
CA PRO A 34 10.11 -1.87 3.69
C PRO A 34 9.67 -1.49 5.10
N ASP A 35 10.09 -2.27 6.10
CA ASP A 35 9.69 -2.00 7.49
C ASP A 35 10.22 -0.67 7.97
N LYS A 36 11.47 -0.36 7.63
CA LYS A 36 12.08 0.89 8.04
C LYS A 36 11.38 2.08 7.40
N VAL A 37 11.04 1.97 6.12
CA VAL A 37 10.32 3.04 5.43
C VAL A 37 8.96 3.27 6.06
N MET A 38 8.22 2.20 6.32
CA MET A 38 6.91 2.33 6.95
C MET A 38 6.99 2.91 8.35
N GLN A 39 8.04 2.57 9.08
CA GLN A 39 8.29 3.14 10.41
C GLN A 39 8.53 4.65 10.31
N GLU A 40 9.31 5.08 9.32
CA GLU A 40 9.58 6.50 9.11
C GLU A 40 8.31 7.29 8.80
N TYR A 41 7.34 6.65 8.15
CA TYR A 41 6.05 7.29 7.87
C TYR A 41 5.07 7.19 9.03
N GLY A 42 5.47 6.56 10.12
CA GLY A 42 4.62 6.43 11.30
C GLY A 42 3.45 5.47 11.12
N ILE A 43 3.56 4.55 10.16
CA ILE A 43 2.49 3.59 9.89
C ILE A 43 2.50 2.50 10.97
N ASP A 44 1.34 2.24 11.56
CA ASP A 44 1.21 1.21 12.58
C ASP A 44 1.61 -0.17 12.00
N PRO A 45 2.45 -0.94 12.72
CA PRO A 45 2.92 -2.23 12.20
C PRO A 45 1.82 -3.21 11.80
N LYS A 46 0.62 -3.08 12.34
CA LYS A 46 -0.48 -3.98 11.97
C LYS A 46 -0.88 -3.85 10.50
N TYR A 47 -0.53 -2.73 9.85
CA TYR A 47 -0.82 -2.53 8.43
C TYR A 47 0.34 -2.93 7.52
N TRP A 48 1.52 -3.21 8.08
CA TRP A 48 2.70 -3.49 7.27
C TRP A 48 2.51 -4.70 6.34
N PRO A 49 1.95 -5.84 6.83
CA PRO A 49 1.74 -6.98 5.93
C PRO A 49 0.85 -6.64 4.74
N LEU A 50 -0.15 -5.80 4.92
CA LEU A 50 -1.04 -5.41 3.83
C LEU A 50 -0.29 -4.69 2.72
N LEU A 51 0.65 -3.83 3.10
CA LEU A 51 1.43 -3.07 2.14
C LEU A 51 2.53 -3.92 1.51
N LYS A 52 3.18 -4.78 2.30
CA LYS A 52 4.27 -5.62 1.80
C LYS A 52 3.76 -6.71 0.86
N GLU A 53 2.61 -7.28 1.15
CA GLU A 53 2.05 -8.39 0.38
C GLU A 53 1.12 -7.93 -0.73
N GLY A 54 0.83 -6.64 -0.81
CA GLY A 54 -0.05 -6.13 -1.85
C GLY A 54 -1.49 -6.60 -1.69
N LYS A 55 -2.04 -6.50 -0.49
CA LYS A 55 -3.43 -6.83 -0.21
C LYS A 55 -4.35 -5.73 -0.73
N LEU A 56 -4.42 -5.61 -2.05
CA LEU A 56 -5.03 -4.46 -2.70
C LEU A 56 -6.52 -4.31 -2.40
N ARG A 57 -7.24 -5.41 -2.39
CA ARG A 57 -8.68 -5.35 -2.10
C ARG A 57 -8.93 -4.88 -0.66
N THR A 58 -8.17 -5.41 0.29
CA THR A 58 -8.31 -5.00 1.69
C THR A 58 -8.02 -3.51 1.84
N LEU A 59 -6.95 -3.03 1.23
CA LEU A 59 -6.60 -1.61 1.27
C LEU A 59 -7.68 -0.75 0.61
N TYR A 60 -8.24 -1.22 -0.50
CA TYR A 60 -9.31 -0.52 -1.17
C TYR A 60 -10.54 -0.41 -0.26
N GLN A 61 -10.88 -1.49 0.42
CA GLN A 61 -12.02 -1.50 1.35
C GLN A 61 -11.79 -0.60 2.56
N MET A 62 -10.54 -0.36 2.91
CA MET A 62 -10.19 0.59 3.97
C MET A 62 -10.30 2.04 3.51
N GLY A 63 -10.58 2.26 2.25
CA GLY A 63 -10.77 3.61 1.71
C GLY A 63 -9.55 4.21 1.04
N ILE A 64 -8.50 3.41 0.79
CA ILE A 64 -7.33 3.90 0.06
C ILE A 64 -7.71 4.11 -1.40
N HIS A 65 -7.40 5.28 -1.94
CA HIS A 65 -7.75 5.63 -3.30
C HIS A 65 -7.10 4.68 -4.30
N GLN A 66 -7.86 4.29 -5.33
CA GLN A 66 -7.43 3.32 -6.31
C GLN A 66 -6.13 3.71 -7.02
N LEU A 67 -5.97 4.97 -7.34
CA LEU A 67 -4.74 5.44 -7.98
C LEU A 67 -3.50 5.20 -7.10
N LEU A 68 -3.65 5.40 -5.80
CA LEU A 68 -2.54 5.16 -4.86
C LEU A 68 -2.22 3.67 -4.77
N LEU A 69 -3.22 2.81 -4.83
CA LEU A 69 -3.00 1.37 -4.87
C LEU A 69 -2.23 0.96 -6.11
N TYR A 70 -2.47 1.65 -7.20
CA TYR A 70 -1.74 1.41 -8.45
C TYR A 70 -0.25 1.72 -8.28
N HIS A 71 0.08 2.80 -7.56
CA HIS A 71 1.47 3.14 -7.26
C HIS A 71 2.13 2.05 -6.41
N LEU A 72 1.41 1.52 -5.41
CA LEU A 72 1.92 0.43 -4.60
C LEU A 72 2.17 -0.81 -5.44
N ALA A 73 1.23 -1.16 -6.31
CA ALA A 73 1.37 -2.32 -7.19
C ALA A 73 2.61 -2.19 -8.05
N HIS A 74 2.86 -0.99 -8.57
CA HIS A 74 4.03 -0.74 -9.40
C HIS A 74 5.34 -0.99 -8.62
N VAL A 75 5.41 -0.51 -7.38
CA VAL A 75 6.59 -0.71 -6.54
C VAL A 75 6.81 -2.20 -6.24
N LEU A 76 5.73 -2.94 -6.03
CA LEU A 76 5.82 -4.37 -5.71
C LEU A 76 6.03 -5.24 -6.95
N GLY A 77 6.06 -4.65 -8.15
CA GLY A 77 6.21 -5.41 -9.38
C GLY A 77 4.96 -6.17 -9.80
N ILE A 78 3.80 -5.75 -9.33
CA ILE A 78 2.53 -6.38 -9.68
C ILE A 78 2.08 -5.85 -11.04
N LYS A 79 1.93 -6.75 -12.01
CA LYS A 79 1.50 -6.38 -13.35
C LYS A 79 0.01 -6.10 -13.40
N ARG A 80 -0.44 -5.46 -14.47
CA ARG A 80 -1.81 -4.99 -14.59
C ARG A 80 -2.85 -6.11 -14.43
N ASP A 81 -2.65 -7.25 -15.05
CA ASP A 81 -3.58 -8.37 -14.94
C ASP A 81 -3.63 -8.92 -13.51
N GLU A 82 -2.48 -9.01 -12.85
CA GLU A 82 -2.43 -9.43 -11.46
C GLU A 82 -3.07 -8.38 -10.56
N TYR A 83 -2.89 -7.10 -10.87
CA TYR A 83 -3.53 -6.02 -10.13
C TYR A 83 -5.06 -6.18 -10.16
N VAL A 84 -5.61 -6.39 -11.35
CA VAL A 84 -7.05 -6.57 -11.51
C VAL A 84 -7.53 -7.81 -10.76
N ARG A 85 -6.77 -8.89 -10.85
CA ARG A 85 -7.10 -10.13 -10.13
C ARG A 85 -7.16 -9.89 -8.63
N ARG A 86 -6.17 -9.21 -8.07
CA ARG A 86 -6.10 -8.96 -6.63
C ARG A 86 -7.22 -8.06 -6.12
N ILE A 87 -7.54 -7.02 -6.88
CA ILE A 87 -8.60 -6.09 -6.52
C ILE A 87 -9.96 -6.81 -6.44
N ASN A 88 -10.12 -7.88 -7.21
CA ASN A 88 -11.36 -8.65 -7.26
C ASN A 88 -11.33 -9.94 -6.42
N SER A 89 -10.22 -10.21 -5.73
CA SER A 89 -10.07 -11.44 -4.96
C SER A 89 -10.29 -11.20 -3.47
N PRO A 90 -11.21 -11.95 -2.83
CA PRO A 90 -11.48 -11.74 -1.39
C PRO A 90 -10.28 -11.97 -0.49
N GLU A 91 -9.30 -12.74 -0.94
CA GLU A 91 -8.10 -13.06 -0.17
C GLU A 91 -7.08 -11.91 -0.16
N PHE A 92 -7.29 -10.91 -0.96
CA PHE A 92 -6.44 -9.75 -1.04
C PHE A 92 -7.18 -8.49 -0.59
#